data_37776ab7cc5521a895b474ac1fce06e7
#
_entry.id   37776ab7cc5521a895b474ac1fce06e7
#
_cell.length_a   1.000
_cell.length_b   1.000
_cell.length_c   1.000
_cell.angle_alpha   90.00
_cell.angle_beta   90.00
_cell.angle_gamma   90.00
#
_symmetry.space_group_name_H-M   'P 1'
#
loop_
_entity.id
_entity.type
_entity.pdbx_description
1 polymer ?
#
loop_
_entity_poly.entity_id
_entity_poly.type
_entity_poly.pdbx_seq_one_letter_code
_entity_poly.pdbx_strand_id
1 'polypeptide(L)'
;MWPFPIFEISDRNFNSWYRDFKESNYEDWSKINYGIMLDWQNFRGANELIKLKFRKGYKEHYNMTYVSRSLGKNKSFFVESEIDFFRRKKTDYLISNNQLQYLSNDNDFTSTDLIAELKLINKKEFRISNSIFLKYHRCVVDNEINMLNRMYLNSSNKNNIGSYFKLSYSFKNEQRDNIQYPLDGSLAEITLSKNFGIESNINNSEINLKLELHKNIYDKLFFGSSLKTKISSNNSTPYFYSLTIGFNDYIRSYEYYVISGNEYLISKNILKYQIFEKTKAEIPFFNKTQFKKSHYSMYVSLFCDVGYVKESERLALEQRNNLSNSILIGRGLSLDFITYYDKILRIEFSVNKLGEKGIFLHFSNPFGDTKVKRKK
;
A
#
# COMPACT_ATOMS: atom_id res chain seq x y z
N MET A 1 -7.00 -1.24 -27.14
CA MET A 1 -7.46 -0.52 -25.97
C MET A 1 -8.56 -1.33 -25.28
N TRP A 2 -8.38 -1.69 -24.01
CA TRP A 2 -9.33 -2.55 -23.29
C TRP A 2 -9.94 -1.77 -22.14
N PRO A 3 -11.26 -1.60 -22.09
CA PRO A 3 -11.96 -1.00 -20.96
C PRO A 3 -12.17 -2.04 -19.86
N PHE A 4 -11.86 -1.66 -18.62
CA PHE A 4 -12.14 -2.46 -17.43
C PHE A 4 -13.02 -1.66 -16.48
N PRO A 5 -14.19 -2.15 -16.10
CA PRO A 5 -14.99 -1.52 -15.06
C PRO A 5 -14.24 -1.57 -13.73
N ILE A 6 -14.39 -0.50 -12.96
CA ILE A 6 -13.88 -0.40 -11.59
C ILE A 6 -15.08 -0.42 -10.66
N PHE A 7 -15.03 -1.30 -9.69
CA PHE A 7 -15.89 -1.30 -8.52
C PHE A 7 -15.03 -1.69 -7.34
N GLU A 8 -14.81 -0.76 -6.41
CA GLU A 8 -13.88 -0.98 -5.31
C GLU A 8 -14.33 -0.28 -4.03
N ILE A 9 -13.97 -0.89 -2.92
CA ILE A 9 -14.14 -0.34 -1.58
C ILE A 9 -13.02 0.69 -1.34
N SER A 10 -13.40 1.87 -0.86
CA SER A 10 -12.48 2.96 -0.55
C SER A 10 -12.25 3.07 0.95
N ASP A 11 -11.53 2.11 1.49
CA ASP A 11 -11.05 2.16 2.88
C ASP A 11 -9.59 1.70 2.93
N ARG A 12 -8.95 1.79 4.09
CA ARG A 12 -7.57 1.35 4.35
C ARG A 12 -7.38 -0.13 4.05
N ASN A 13 -8.33 -0.93 4.51
CA ASN A 13 -8.41 -2.37 4.28
C ASN A 13 -9.87 -2.84 4.32
N PHE A 14 -10.11 -4.06 3.82
CA PHE A 14 -11.43 -4.66 3.80
C PHE A 14 -12.05 -4.80 5.21
N ASN A 15 -11.24 -5.13 6.21
CA ASN A 15 -11.72 -5.40 7.57
C ASN A 15 -12.22 -4.13 8.26
N SER A 16 -11.54 -2.99 8.07
CA SER A 16 -12.00 -1.69 8.56
C SER A 16 -13.32 -1.29 7.92
N TRP A 17 -13.42 -1.44 6.59
CA TRP A 17 -14.67 -1.19 5.88
C TRP A 17 -15.80 -2.08 6.38
N TYR A 18 -15.56 -3.38 6.54
CA TYR A 18 -16.57 -4.34 6.96
C TYR A 18 -17.07 -4.06 8.39
N ARG A 19 -16.17 -3.67 9.30
CA ARG A 19 -16.55 -3.24 10.65
C ARG A 19 -17.49 -2.03 10.59
N ASP A 20 -17.09 -0.97 9.91
CA ASP A 20 -17.88 0.26 9.80
C ASP A 20 -19.22 0.00 9.10
N PHE A 21 -19.24 -0.84 8.08
CA PHE A 21 -20.46 -1.28 7.38
C PHE A 21 -21.41 -2.07 8.31
N LYS A 22 -20.87 -2.94 9.15
CA LYS A 22 -21.65 -3.66 10.15
C LYS A 22 -22.19 -2.73 11.25
N GLU A 23 -21.40 -1.76 11.70
CA GLU A 23 -21.81 -0.76 12.69
C GLU A 23 -22.95 0.14 12.18
N SER A 24 -23.04 0.38 10.87
CA SER A 24 -24.15 1.07 10.20
C SER A 24 -25.38 0.18 9.93
N ASN A 25 -25.49 -1.01 10.51
CA ASN A 25 -26.50 -2.02 10.19
C ASN A 25 -26.55 -2.43 8.71
N TYR A 26 -25.38 -2.44 8.04
CA TYR A 26 -25.20 -2.76 6.61
C TYR A 26 -25.85 -1.74 5.65
N GLU A 27 -26.02 -0.50 6.07
CA GLU A 27 -26.68 0.55 5.26
C GLU A 27 -25.69 1.54 4.63
N ASP A 28 -24.48 1.72 5.19
CA ASP A 28 -23.49 2.69 4.69
C ASP A 28 -22.72 2.17 3.48
N TRP A 29 -23.22 2.46 2.28
CA TRP A 29 -22.55 2.22 1.01
C TRP A 29 -21.73 3.40 0.50
N SER A 30 -21.57 4.44 1.31
CA SER A 30 -20.87 5.67 0.89
C SER A 30 -19.40 5.44 0.51
N LYS A 31 -18.72 4.45 1.12
CA LYS A 31 -17.31 4.13 0.87
C LYS A 31 -17.06 3.27 -0.38
N ILE A 32 -17.86 3.42 -1.41
CA ILE A 32 -17.71 2.71 -2.69
C ILE A 32 -17.24 3.67 -3.76
N ASN A 33 -16.28 3.23 -4.56
CA ASN A 33 -15.89 3.89 -5.78
C ASN A 33 -16.25 3.04 -6.98
N TYR A 34 -16.66 3.70 -8.04
CA TYR A 34 -16.97 3.10 -9.33
C TYR A 34 -16.35 3.91 -10.48
N GLY A 35 -16.11 3.25 -11.59
CA GLY A 35 -15.49 3.93 -12.71
C GLY A 35 -15.01 3.01 -13.81
N ILE A 36 -14.10 3.51 -14.61
CA ILE A 36 -13.52 2.79 -15.74
C ILE A 36 -12.01 2.98 -15.79
N MET A 37 -11.31 1.92 -16.13
CA MET A 37 -9.89 1.94 -16.46
C MET A 37 -9.70 1.51 -17.91
N LEU A 38 -8.93 2.28 -18.65
CA LEU A 38 -8.59 2.02 -20.03
C LEU A 38 -7.10 1.63 -20.11
N ASP A 39 -6.82 0.43 -20.58
CA ASP A 39 -5.46 -0.05 -20.83
C ASP A 39 -5.19 -0.07 -22.34
N TRP A 40 -4.27 0.78 -22.79
CA TRP A 40 -3.79 0.79 -24.17
C TRP A 40 -2.39 0.21 -24.22
N GLN A 41 -2.31 -1.09 -24.44
CA GLN A 41 -1.05 -1.80 -24.63
C GLN A 41 -0.57 -1.65 -26.06
N ASN A 42 0.76 -1.67 -26.22
CA ASN A 42 1.42 -1.52 -27.51
C ASN A 42 1.03 -0.21 -28.24
N PHE A 43 0.97 0.90 -27.48
CA PHE A 43 0.71 2.22 -28.03
C PHE A 43 1.72 2.53 -29.14
N ARG A 44 1.27 3.05 -30.26
CA ARG A 44 2.07 3.31 -31.46
C ARG A 44 2.83 2.10 -32.03
N GLY A 45 2.46 0.87 -31.67
CA GLY A 45 3.20 -0.34 -32.09
C GLY A 45 4.58 -0.52 -31.44
N ALA A 46 4.93 0.29 -30.44
CA ALA A 46 6.24 0.38 -29.83
C ALA A 46 6.37 -0.33 -28.48
N ASN A 47 5.42 -1.18 -28.13
CA ASN A 47 5.33 -1.86 -26.82
C ASN A 47 5.30 -0.87 -25.64
N GLU A 48 4.67 0.28 -25.84
CA GLU A 48 4.42 1.30 -24.83
C GLU A 48 3.05 1.05 -24.19
N LEU A 49 2.88 1.50 -22.95
CA LEU A 49 1.62 1.34 -22.21
C LEU A 49 1.10 2.71 -21.78
N ILE A 50 -0.16 2.98 -22.12
CA ILE A 50 -0.93 4.08 -21.53
C ILE A 50 -2.07 3.49 -20.73
N LYS A 51 -2.22 3.95 -19.48
CA LYS A 51 -3.37 3.65 -18.63
C LYS A 51 -4.07 4.95 -18.26
N LEU A 52 -5.39 4.95 -18.41
CA LEU A 52 -6.24 6.02 -17.95
C LEU A 52 -7.22 5.45 -16.95
N LYS A 53 -7.41 6.11 -15.82
CA LYS A 53 -8.39 5.74 -14.79
C LYS A 53 -9.29 6.93 -14.49
N PHE A 54 -10.58 6.68 -14.54
CA PHE A 54 -11.64 7.63 -14.19
C PHE A 54 -12.51 6.97 -13.13
N ARG A 55 -12.54 7.54 -11.94
CA ARG A 55 -13.23 6.96 -10.80
C ARG A 55 -13.98 8.04 -10.03
N LYS A 56 -15.21 7.74 -9.64
CA LYS A 56 -16.09 8.56 -8.80
C LYS A 56 -16.66 7.74 -7.65
N GLY A 57 -17.38 8.37 -6.78
CA GLY A 57 -17.99 7.80 -5.58
C GLY A 57 -17.44 8.48 -4.33
N TYR A 58 -16.98 7.71 -3.36
CA TYR A 58 -16.39 8.23 -2.13
C TYR A 58 -15.20 9.17 -2.38
N LYS A 59 -14.42 8.86 -3.40
CA LYS A 59 -13.24 9.62 -3.82
C LYS A 59 -13.25 9.78 -5.34
N GLU A 60 -13.19 11.00 -5.82
CA GLU A 60 -12.92 11.24 -7.23
C GLU A 60 -11.43 11.03 -7.50
N HIS A 61 -11.09 10.29 -8.56
CA HIS A 61 -9.72 9.99 -8.91
C HIS A 61 -9.56 9.88 -10.42
N TYR A 62 -8.71 10.71 -10.97
CA TYR A 62 -8.31 10.72 -12.37
C TYR A 62 -6.81 10.42 -12.41
N ASN A 63 -6.43 9.38 -13.13
CA ASN A 63 -5.04 8.95 -13.24
C ASN A 63 -4.68 8.73 -14.70
N MET A 64 -3.48 9.17 -15.07
CA MET A 64 -2.83 8.86 -16.33
C MET A 64 -1.45 8.28 -16.03
N THR A 65 -1.17 7.08 -16.54
CA THR A 65 0.15 6.45 -16.45
C THR A 65 0.66 6.15 -17.86
N TYR A 66 1.88 6.55 -18.15
CA TYR A 66 2.61 6.18 -19.35
C TYR A 66 3.85 5.38 -18.98
N VAL A 67 4.08 4.27 -19.67
CA VAL A 67 5.30 3.47 -19.54
C VAL A 67 5.92 3.34 -20.91
N SER A 68 7.16 3.82 -21.04
CA SER A 68 7.89 3.74 -22.31
C SER A 68 8.25 2.30 -22.67
N ARG A 69 8.52 2.09 -23.94
CA ARG A 69 9.30 0.91 -24.38
C ARG A 69 10.68 0.91 -23.70
N SER A 70 11.38 -0.22 -23.82
CA SER A 70 12.78 -0.29 -23.40
C SER A 70 13.66 0.61 -24.29
N LEU A 71 14.48 1.43 -23.66
CA LEU A 71 15.36 2.41 -24.28
C LEU A 71 16.82 1.99 -24.15
N GLY A 72 17.70 2.62 -24.96
CA GLY A 72 19.14 2.38 -24.97
C GLY A 72 19.56 1.17 -25.82
N LYS A 73 20.86 1.04 -26.08
CA LYS A 73 21.43 -0.05 -26.89
C LYS A 73 21.11 -1.43 -26.30
N ASN A 74 21.15 -1.56 -24.96
CA ASN A 74 20.90 -2.81 -24.23
C ASN A 74 19.44 -2.97 -23.82
N LYS A 75 18.53 -2.08 -24.24
CA LYS A 75 17.10 -2.10 -23.90
C LYS A 75 16.83 -2.25 -22.38
N SER A 76 17.67 -1.66 -21.54
CA SER A 76 17.62 -1.79 -20.08
C SER A 76 16.91 -0.64 -19.38
N PHE A 77 16.70 0.49 -20.06
CA PHE A 77 16.09 1.68 -19.49
C PHE A 77 14.60 1.77 -19.82
N PHE A 78 13.82 2.21 -18.85
CA PHE A 78 12.38 2.48 -18.98
C PHE A 78 12.07 3.81 -18.31
N VAL A 79 11.15 4.55 -18.92
CA VAL A 79 10.59 5.78 -18.34
C VAL A 79 9.14 5.49 -17.98
N GLU A 80 8.76 5.83 -16.76
CA GLU A 80 7.38 5.77 -16.30
C GLU A 80 6.99 7.17 -15.81
N SER A 81 5.89 7.70 -16.31
CA SER A 81 5.30 8.95 -15.83
C SER A 81 3.88 8.70 -15.37
N GLU A 82 3.50 9.32 -14.26
CA GLU A 82 2.19 9.17 -13.67
C GLU A 82 1.69 10.52 -13.18
N ILE A 83 0.43 10.82 -13.46
CA ILE A 83 -0.27 11.99 -12.95
C ILE A 83 -1.54 11.50 -12.30
N ASP A 84 -1.72 11.87 -11.03
CA ASP A 84 -2.89 11.57 -10.23
C ASP A 84 -3.54 12.87 -9.78
N PHE A 85 -4.84 12.94 -9.93
CA PHE A 85 -5.68 14.01 -9.41
C PHE A 85 -6.79 13.42 -8.55
N PHE A 86 -6.85 13.83 -7.29
CA PHE A 86 -7.83 13.35 -6.33
C PHE A 86 -8.65 14.48 -5.74
N ARG A 87 -9.95 14.24 -5.52
CA ARG A 87 -10.80 15.08 -4.68
C ARG A 87 -11.56 14.23 -3.69
N ARG A 88 -11.65 14.69 -2.44
CA ARG A 88 -12.30 13.98 -1.34
C ARG A 88 -13.29 14.89 -0.63
N LYS A 89 -14.50 14.37 -0.37
CA LYS A 89 -15.51 15.01 0.48
C LYS A 89 -15.32 14.69 1.96
N LYS A 90 -14.59 13.62 2.25
CA LYS A 90 -14.23 13.20 3.60
C LYS A 90 -12.73 13.01 3.69
N THR A 91 -12.07 13.82 4.51
CA THR A 91 -10.61 13.85 4.66
C THR A 91 -10.25 13.63 6.13
N ASP A 92 -9.30 12.73 6.37
CA ASP A 92 -8.71 12.54 7.68
C ASP A 92 -7.77 13.72 8.00
N TYR A 93 -7.91 14.30 9.18
CA TYR A 93 -7.12 15.45 9.59
C TYR A 93 -6.23 15.19 10.79
N LEU A 94 -6.47 14.13 11.55
CA LEU A 94 -5.74 13.82 12.77
C LEU A 94 -5.84 12.31 13.06
N ILE A 95 -4.84 11.78 13.79
CA ILE A 95 -4.92 10.45 14.42
C ILE A 95 -5.06 10.68 15.93
N SER A 96 -6.14 10.20 16.51
CA SER A 96 -6.40 10.24 17.94
C SER A 96 -6.91 8.90 18.43
N ASN A 97 -6.45 8.43 19.58
CA ASN A 97 -6.74 7.09 20.11
C ASN A 97 -6.38 5.98 19.12
N ASN A 98 -5.31 6.17 18.33
CA ASN A 98 -4.87 5.28 17.25
C ASN A 98 -5.94 5.06 16.15
N GLN A 99 -6.82 6.02 15.93
CA GLN A 99 -7.85 6.03 14.90
C GLN A 99 -7.86 7.34 14.13
N LEU A 100 -8.27 7.29 12.86
CA LEU A 100 -8.40 8.48 12.02
C LEU A 100 -9.62 9.30 12.43
N GLN A 101 -9.41 10.61 12.57
CA GLN A 101 -10.45 11.60 12.75
C GLN A 101 -10.72 12.27 11.40
N TYR A 102 -12.00 12.36 11.02
CA TYR A 102 -12.41 12.83 9.71
C TYR A 102 -13.19 14.14 9.78
N LEU A 103 -12.93 15.03 8.83
CA LEU A 103 -13.84 16.11 8.44
C LEU A 103 -14.59 15.66 7.18
N SER A 104 -15.91 15.83 7.17
CA SER A 104 -16.75 15.54 6.00
C SER A 104 -17.60 16.76 5.64
N ASN A 105 -17.71 17.04 4.35
CA ASN A 105 -18.59 18.04 3.78
C ASN A 105 -19.34 17.43 2.61
N ASP A 106 -20.65 17.36 2.70
CA ASP A 106 -21.48 16.73 1.67
C ASP A 106 -21.62 17.61 0.41
N ASN A 107 -21.47 18.93 0.57
CA ASN A 107 -21.69 19.89 -0.49
C ASN A 107 -20.42 20.22 -1.27
N ASP A 108 -19.24 20.13 -0.62
CA ASP A 108 -17.97 20.54 -1.23
C ASP A 108 -16.84 19.55 -0.93
N PHE A 109 -15.71 19.69 -1.62
CA PHE A 109 -14.53 18.86 -1.42
C PHE A 109 -13.66 19.41 -0.28
N THR A 110 -13.40 18.59 0.72
CA THR A 110 -12.55 18.96 1.87
C THR A 110 -11.06 18.90 1.53
N SER A 111 -10.66 18.13 0.51
CA SER A 111 -9.28 18.13 0.00
C SER A 111 -9.18 17.81 -1.48
N THR A 112 -8.16 18.40 -2.10
CA THR A 112 -7.77 18.17 -3.50
C THR A 112 -6.26 17.93 -3.56
N ASP A 113 -5.84 16.83 -4.18
CA ASP A 113 -4.43 16.48 -4.35
C ASP A 113 -4.09 16.36 -5.82
N LEU A 114 -2.96 16.92 -6.23
CA LEU A 114 -2.31 16.72 -7.51
C LEU A 114 -0.94 16.09 -7.27
N ILE A 115 -0.71 14.92 -7.84
CA ILE A 115 0.56 14.22 -7.76
C ILE A 115 1.07 13.99 -9.17
N ALA A 116 2.31 14.40 -9.45
CA ALA A 116 3.02 14.10 -10.68
C ALA A 116 4.32 13.34 -10.36
N GLU A 117 4.55 12.25 -11.03
CA GLU A 117 5.72 11.38 -10.79
C GLU A 117 6.40 11.03 -12.12
N LEU A 118 7.71 11.19 -12.16
CA LEU A 118 8.57 10.76 -13.27
C LEU A 118 9.60 9.79 -12.71
N LYS A 119 9.69 8.60 -13.30
CA LYS A 119 10.57 7.53 -12.86
C LYS A 119 11.42 7.02 -14.03
N LEU A 120 12.72 7.03 -13.84
CA LEU A 120 13.70 6.38 -14.72
C LEU A 120 14.14 5.07 -14.07
N ILE A 121 13.95 3.96 -14.77
CA ILE A 121 14.26 2.62 -14.29
C ILE A 121 15.32 2.02 -15.18
N ASN A 122 16.42 1.57 -14.58
CA ASN A 122 17.42 0.75 -15.24
C ASN A 122 17.32 -0.68 -14.69
N LYS A 123 17.00 -1.64 -15.56
CA LYS A 123 16.99 -3.07 -15.23
C LYS A 123 18.26 -3.71 -15.79
N LYS A 124 19.16 -4.08 -14.87
CA LYS A 124 20.33 -4.89 -15.19
C LYS A 124 19.96 -6.32 -14.83
N GLU A 125 19.81 -7.19 -15.85
CA GLU A 125 19.22 -8.51 -15.67
C GLU A 125 17.76 -8.43 -15.19
N PHE A 126 17.00 -9.51 -15.26
CA PHE A 126 15.57 -9.48 -14.85
C PHE A 126 15.33 -9.27 -13.36
N ARG A 127 16.38 -9.40 -12.54
CA ARG A 127 16.31 -9.45 -11.07
C ARG A 127 16.79 -8.18 -10.37
N ILE A 128 17.68 -7.42 -11.00
CA ILE A 128 18.28 -6.21 -10.40
C ILE A 128 17.74 -4.97 -11.11
N SER A 129 17.24 -4.02 -10.35
CA SER A 129 16.81 -2.75 -10.89
C SER A 129 17.26 -1.58 -10.02
N ASN A 130 17.72 -0.52 -10.71
CA ASN A 130 17.97 0.79 -10.14
C ASN A 130 16.93 1.75 -10.66
N SER A 131 16.40 2.61 -9.84
CA SER A 131 15.47 3.63 -10.28
C SER A 131 15.69 4.96 -9.58
N ILE A 132 15.60 6.04 -10.36
CA ILE A 132 15.53 7.41 -9.85
C ILE A 132 14.13 7.90 -10.14
N PHE A 133 13.48 8.53 -9.16
CA PHE A 133 12.19 9.13 -9.39
C PHE A 133 12.07 10.49 -8.73
N LEU A 134 11.42 11.38 -9.45
CA LEU A 134 11.04 12.72 -9.01
C LEU A 134 9.52 12.72 -8.85
N LYS A 135 9.04 13.14 -7.68
CA LYS A 135 7.63 13.30 -7.38
C LYS A 135 7.35 14.73 -6.96
N TYR A 136 6.32 15.32 -7.54
CA TYR A 136 5.70 16.56 -7.08
C TYR A 136 4.36 16.23 -6.45
N HIS A 137 4.06 16.79 -5.30
CA HIS A 137 2.76 16.67 -4.66
C HIS A 137 2.28 18.03 -4.20
N ARG A 138 1.08 18.40 -4.60
CA ARG A 138 0.35 19.59 -4.16
C ARG A 138 -0.97 19.15 -3.55
N CYS A 139 -1.23 19.61 -2.32
CA CYS A 139 -2.45 19.37 -1.57
C CYS A 139 -3.11 20.70 -1.24
N VAL A 140 -4.40 20.81 -1.53
CA VAL A 140 -5.24 21.94 -1.15
C VAL A 140 -6.32 21.42 -0.22
N VAL A 141 -6.53 22.06 0.91
CA VAL A 141 -7.51 21.63 1.91
C VAL A 141 -8.45 22.74 2.29
N ASP A 142 -9.61 22.37 2.83
CA ASP A 142 -10.54 23.30 3.42
C ASP A 142 -9.90 24.07 4.61
N ASN A 143 -10.32 25.31 4.82
CA ASN A 143 -9.90 26.14 5.94
C ASN A 143 -10.12 25.44 7.29
N GLU A 144 -11.21 24.70 7.43
CA GLU A 144 -11.57 24.01 8.66
C GLU A 144 -10.53 22.95 9.04
N ILE A 145 -9.98 22.22 8.06
CA ILE A 145 -8.91 21.25 8.30
C ILE A 145 -7.67 21.91 8.90
N ASN A 146 -7.28 23.08 8.38
CA ASN A 146 -6.14 23.82 8.92
C ASN A 146 -6.41 24.43 10.31
N MET A 147 -7.66 24.75 10.62
CA MET A 147 -8.05 25.19 11.96
C MET A 147 -8.00 24.04 12.96
N LEU A 148 -8.49 22.86 12.57
CA LEU A 148 -8.50 21.65 13.41
C LEU A 148 -7.10 21.05 13.61
N ASN A 149 -6.24 21.12 12.58
CA ASN A 149 -4.86 20.66 12.66
C ASN A 149 -3.92 21.60 11.93
N ARG A 150 -3.29 22.53 12.65
CA ARG A 150 -2.32 23.48 12.11
C ARG A 150 -1.08 22.82 11.49
N MET A 151 -0.76 21.60 11.92
CA MET A 151 0.34 20.82 11.38
C MET A 151 -0.06 20.00 10.14
N TYR A 152 -1.31 20.12 9.68
CA TYR A 152 -1.77 19.36 8.53
C TYR A 152 -0.92 19.64 7.28
N LEU A 153 -0.78 20.90 6.91
CA LEU A 153 0.06 21.35 5.80
C LEU A 153 1.43 21.85 6.27
N ASN A 154 1.53 22.33 7.53
CA ASN A 154 2.69 23.03 8.07
C ASN A 154 3.20 24.09 7.07
N SER A 155 2.27 24.87 6.52
CA SER A 155 2.56 25.86 5.50
C SER A 155 2.95 27.18 6.13
N SER A 156 3.98 27.83 5.60
CA SER A 156 4.41 29.18 6.00
C SER A 156 3.41 30.25 5.58
N ASN A 157 2.63 29.98 4.54
CA ASN A 157 1.60 30.85 4.01
C ASN A 157 0.23 30.37 4.51
N LYS A 158 -0.64 31.32 4.90
CA LYS A 158 -2.03 31.06 5.35
C LYS A 158 -2.96 30.52 4.23
N ASN A 159 -2.39 30.12 3.10
CA ASN A 159 -3.10 29.73 1.89
C ASN A 159 -3.35 28.22 1.89
N ASN A 160 -4.02 27.59 2.72
CA ASN A 160 -4.52 26.18 2.68
C ASN A 160 -3.91 25.25 1.61
N ILE A 161 -2.68 25.54 1.17
CA ILE A 161 -1.94 24.84 0.14
C ILE A 161 -0.64 24.33 0.74
N GLY A 162 -0.38 23.06 0.55
CA GLY A 162 0.90 22.42 0.85
C GLY A 162 1.47 21.77 -0.40
N SER A 163 2.76 21.94 -0.64
CA SER A 163 3.42 21.29 -1.76
C SER A 163 4.89 20.99 -1.48
N TYR A 164 5.37 19.93 -2.11
CA TYR A 164 6.77 19.51 -2.00
C TYR A 164 7.24 18.73 -3.24
N PHE A 165 8.55 18.72 -3.44
CA PHE A 165 9.24 17.76 -4.29
C PHE A 165 9.90 16.64 -3.48
N LYS A 166 9.89 15.45 -4.03
CA LYS A 166 10.62 14.28 -3.50
C LYS A 166 11.51 13.71 -4.60
N LEU A 167 12.82 13.72 -4.36
CA LEU A 167 13.80 13.01 -5.18
C LEU A 167 14.16 11.72 -4.48
N SER A 168 14.15 10.60 -5.20
CA SER A 168 14.46 9.30 -4.61
C SER A 168 15.31 8.45 -5.54
N TYR A 169 16.18 7.65 -4.93
CA TYR A 169 16.91 6.57 -5.58
C TYR A 169 16.51 5.25 -4.92
N SER A 170 16.19 4.23 -5.71
CA SER A 170 15.86 2.90 -5.23
C SER A 170 16.69 1.84 -5.93
N PHE A 171 17.33 0.99 -5.13
CA PHE A 171 17.96 -0.25 -5.57
C PHE A 171 17.07 -1.42 -5.13
N LYS A 172 16.80 -2.35 -6.04
CA LYS A 172 16.00 -3.55 -5.77
C LYS A 172 16.67 -4.77 -6.38
N ASN A 173 16.87 -5.81 -5.55
CA ASN A 173 17.27 -7.15 -5.96
C ASN A 173 16.14 -8.13 -5.65
N GLU A 174 15.52 -8.67 -6.69
CA GLU A 174 14.33 -9.52 -6.64
C GLU A 174 14.71 -10.95 -7.02
N GLN A 175 14.83 -11.85 -6.06
CA GLN A 175 15.22 -13.24 -6.28
C GLN A 175 14.14 -14.23 -5.82
N ARG A 176 12.94 -13.76 -5.45
CA ARG A 176 11.83 -14.63 -5.06
C ARG A 176 11.34 -15.44 -6.26
N ASP A 177 10.92 -16.67 -6.00
CA ASP A 177 10.31 -17.60 -6.97
C ASP A 177 8.99 -17.04 -7.53
N ASN A 178 8.17 -16.48 -6.66
CA ASN A 178 6.90 -15.83 -6.99
C ASN A 178 6.74 -14.52 -6.22
N ILE A 179 6.41 -13.43 -6.92
CA ILE A 179 6.23 -12.12 -6.30
C ILE A 179 4.92 -12.06 -5.49
N GLN A 180 3.87 -12.76 -5.96
CA GLN A 180 2.55 -12.73 -5.33
C GLN A 180 2.49 -13.57 -4.05
N TYR A 181 3.06 -14.77 -4.08
CA TYR A 181 3.08 -15.70 -2.96
C TYR A 181 4.42 -16.45 -2.93
N PRO A 182 5.46 -15.83 -2.39
CA PRO A 182 6.80 -16.42 -2.38
C PRO A 182 6.90 -17.58 -1.40
N LEU A 183 7.55 -18.63 -1.85
CA LEU A 183 7.86 -19.82 -1.07
C LEU A 183 9.38 -20.03 -0.93
N ASP A 184 10.16 -19.50 -1.90
CA ASP A 184 11.61 -19.58 -1.89
C ASP A 184 12.23 -18.29 -2.45
N GLY A 185 13.48 -18.02 -2.05
CA GLY A 185 14.25 -16.86 -2.52
C GLY A 185 14.22 -15.67 -1.59
N SER A 186 14.67 -14.52 -2.10
CA SER A 186 14.86 -13.31 -1.30
C SER A 186 14.53 -12.03 -2.06
N LEU A 187 14.24 -10.98 -1.31
CA LEU A 187 14.10 -9.61 -1.78
C LEU A 187 14.97 -8.70 -0.92
N ALA A 188 15.73 -7.82 -1.57
CA ALA A 188 16.36 -6.68 -0.91
C ALA A 188 16.03 -5.40 -1.67
N GLU A 189 15.43 -4.43 -0.99
CA GLU A 189 15.10 -3.13 -1.56
C GLU A 189 15.52 -2.02 -0.59
N ILE A 190 16.31 -1.06 -1.07
CA ILE A 190 16.66 0.14 -0.35
C ILE A 190 16.25 1.35 -1.16
N THR A 191 15.57 2.32 -0.52
CA THR A 191 15.18 3.58 -1.14
C THR A 191 15.67 4.75 -0.30
N LEU A 192 16.48 5.59 -0.89
CA LEU A 192 16.96 6.85 -0.32
C LEU A 192 16.13 7.98 -0.92
N SER A 193 15.64 8.88 -0.08
CA SER A 193 14.79 9.98 -0.54
C SER A 193 15.18 11.29 0.13
N LYS A 194 15.07 12.38 -0.61
CA LYS A 194 15.17 13.75 -0.10
C LYS A 194 13.90 14.49 -0.49
N ASN A 195 13.31 15.17 0.49
CA ASN A 195 12.09 15.94 0.34
C ASN A 195 12.40 17.42 0.50
N PHE A 196 11.84 18.24 -0.38
CA PHE A 196 11.99 19.68 -0.42
C PHE A 196 10.61 20.32 -0.46
N GLY A 197 10.23 21.03 0.60
CA GLY A 197 9.00 21.81 0.63
C GLY A 197 9.07 23.03 -0.29
N ILE A 198 7.94 23.37 -0.87
CA ILE A 198 7.76 24.61 -1.63
C ILE A 198 6.87 25.54 -0.79
N GLU A 199 5.64 25.14 -0.53
CA GLU A 199 4.68 25.87 0.30
C GLU A 199 4.59 25.29 1.71
N SER A 200 4.93 24.02 1.89
CA SER A 200 5.02 23.35 3.18
C SER A 200 6.44 23.36 3.72
N ASN A 201 6.58 23.46 5.04
CA ASN A 201 7.89 23.40 5.70
C ASN A 201 8.37 21.93 5.81
N ILE A 202 8.78 21.36 4.67
CA ILE A 202 9.31 20.01 4.57
C ILE A 202 10.77 20.09 4.14
N ASN A 203 11.66 19.59 4.96
CA ASN A 203 13.06 19.39 4.61
C ASN A 203 13.58 18.18 5.36
N ASN A 204 13.39 16.99 4.80
CA ASN A 204 13.84 15.77 5.45
C ASN A 204 14.46 14.78 4.44
N SER A 205 15.30 13.92 4.96
CA SER A 205 15.85 12.77 4.25
C SER A 205 15.26 11.49 4.83
N GLU A 206 14.99 10.52 4.00
CA GLU A 206 14.39 9.25 4.41
C GLU A 206 15.17 8.07 3.84
N ILE A 207 15.29 7.04 4.64
CA ILE A 207 15.81 5.73 4.24
C ILE A 207 14.68 4.72 4.47
N ASN A 208 14.29 4.01 3.43
CA ASN A 208 13.38 2.89 3.51
C ASN A 208 14.15 1.62 3.11
N LEU A 209 14.09 0.61 3.98
CA LEU A 209 14.69 -0.70 3.73
C LEU A 209 13.59 -1.76 3.80
N LYS A 210 13.59 -2.68 2.84
CA LYS A 210 12.74 -3.86 2.83
C LYS A 210 13.60 -5.09 2.48
N LEU A 211 13.62 -6.05 3.40
CA LEU A 211 14.28 -7.34 3.22
C LEU A 211 13.25 -8.44 3.37
N GLU A 212 13.29 -9.43 2.51
CA GLU A 212 12.50 -10.65 2.64
C GLU A 212 13.37 -11.88 2.38
N LEU A 213 13.12 -12.93 3.15
CA LEU A 213 13.72 -14.23 2.98
C LEU A 213 12.62 -15.28 3.02
N HIS A 214 12.61 -16.14 2.02
CA HIS A 214 11.71 -17.28 1.92
C HIS A 214 12.53 -18.54 1.70
N LYS A 215 12.21 -19.60 2.42
CA LYS A 215 12.95 -20.84 2.33
C LYS A 215 12.03 -22.05 2.50
N ASN A 216 12.17 -23.00 1.63
CA ASN A 216 11.64 -24.34 1.86
C ASN A 216 12.52 -25.01 2.93
N ILE A 217 11.95 -25.34 4.11
CA ILE A 217 12.67 -25.98 5.22
C ILE A 217 12.63 -27.49 5.06
N TYR A 218 11.44 -28.03 4.73
CA TYR A 218 11.24 -29.47 4.63
C TYR A 218 9.98 -29.75 3.79
N ASP A 219 10.05 -30.59 2.76
CA ASP A 219 8.97 -31.02 1.86
C ASP A 219 7.88 -29.93 1.64
N LYS A 220 6.83 -29.95 2.46
CA LYS A 220 5.65 -29.03 2.40
C LYS A 220 5.71 -27.89 3.41
N LEU A 221 6.84 -27.70 4.10
CA LEU A 221 7.01 -26.71 5.14
C LEU A 221 7.92 -25.56 4.67
N PHE A 222 7.40 -24.35 4.68
CA PHE A 222 8.06 -23.14 4.20
C PHE A 222 8.13 -22.09 5.31
N PHE A 223 9.27 -21.43 5.41
CA PHE A 223 9.46 -20.28 6.29
C PHE A 223 9.56 -19.01 5.46
N GLY A 224 8.92 -17.93 5.93
CA GLY A 224 9.06 -16.61 5.36
C GLY A 224 9.31 -15.59 6.46
N SER A 225 10.26 -14.68 6.22
CA SER A 225 10.54 -13.56 7.11
C SER A 225 10.66 -12.27 6.29
N SER A 226 10.16 -11.17 6.81
CA SER A 226 10.28 -9.84 6.23
C SER A 226 10.66 -8.82 7.29
N LEU A 227 11.62 -7.97 6.98
CA LEU A 227 11.98 -6.80 7.77
C LEU A 227 11.74 -5.55 6.94
N LYS A 228 10.97 -4.61 7.49
CA LYS A 228 10.68 -3.33 6.86
C LYS A 228 10.96 -2.20 7.83
N THR A 229 11.73 -1.21 7.41
CA THR A 229 12.03 -0.06 8.27
C THR A 229 12.02 1.23 7.46
N LYS A 230 11.59 2.30 8.11
CA LYS A 230 11.69 3.67 7.64
C LYS A 230 12.39 4.50 8.71
N ILE A 231 13.42 5.21 8.32
CA ILE A 231 14.16 6.17 9.14
C ILE A 231 14.05 7.55 8.49
N SER A 232 13.80 8.57 9.28
CA SER A 232 13.62 9.96 8.82
C SER A 232 14.53 10.90 9.61
N SER A 233 15.15 11.86 8.92
CA SER A 233 16.05 12.85 9.56
C SER A 233 15.30 13.93 10.36
N ASN A 234 14.00 14.07 10.17
CA ASN A 234 13.17 15.08 10.84
C ASN A 234 11.87 14.45 11.33
N ASN A 235 11.57 14.65 12.61
CA ASN A 235 10.36 14.13 13.26
C ASN A 235 9.15 15.08 13.14
N SER A 236 9.35 16.34 12.71
CA SER A 236 8.27 17.31 12.54
C SER A 236 7.89 17.44 11.07
N THR A 237 7.13 16.46 10.57
CA THR A 237 6.62 16.47 9.20
C THR A 237 5.14 16.83 9.18
N PRO A 238 4.65 17.53 8.12
CA PRO A 238 3.23 17.79 7.94
C PRO A 238 2.41 16.50 7.91
N TYR A 239 1.18 16.55 8.43
CA TYR A 239 0.31 15.40 8.50
C TYR A 239 0.02 14.79 7.12
N PHE A 240 -0.29 15.62 6.08
CA PHE A 240 -0.58 15.12 4.72
C PHE A 240 0.59 14.39 4.06
N TYR A 241 1.81 14.63 4.53
CA TYR A 241 3.02 13.95 4.08
C TYR A 241 3.33 12.71 4.91
N SER A 242 2.91 12.68 6.18
CA SER A 242 3.24 11.65 7.14
C SER A 242 2.59 10.31 6.75
N LEU A 243 3.40 9.31 6.48
CA LEU A 243 2.93 7.95 6.22
C LEU A 243 2.99 7.15 7.52
N THR A 244 1.83 6.83 8.01
CA THR A 244 1.63 6.05 9.24
C THR A 244 1.46 4.57 8.94
N ILE A 245 1.63 3.71 9.96
CA ILE A 245 1.28 2.28 9.87
C ILE A 245 -0.23 2.12 10.00
N GLY A 246 -0.80 1.21 9.23
CA GLY A 246 -2.25 0.94 9.18
C GLY A 246 -2.88 1.19 7.81
N PHE A 247 -2.06 1.60 6.83
CA PHE A 247 -2.44 1.74 5.42
C PHE A 247 -1.78 0.64 4.57
N ASN A 248 -0.76 1.00 3.79
CA ASN A 248 -0.01 0.02 2.97
C ASN A 248 0.84 -0.91 3.85
N ASP A 249 1.40 -0.38 4.92
CA ASP A 249 2.17 -1.12 5.90
C ASP A 249 1.33 -1.28 7.16
N TYR A 250 1.22 -2.51 7.66
CA TYR A 250 0.47 -2.84 8.85
C TYR A 250 1.12 -4.02 9.57
N ILE A 251 0.82 -4.15 10.86
CA ILE A 251 1.16 -5.31 11.68
C ILE A 251 -0.14 -6.12 11.80
N ARG A 252 -0.08 -7.43 11.54
CA ARG A 252 -1.25 -8.31 11.66
C ARG A 252 -1.81 -8.25 13.09
N SER A 253 -3.13 -8.31 13.22
CA SER A 253 -3.92 -8.10 14.45
C SER A 253 -4.14 -6.64 14.83
N TYR A 254 -3.60 -5.67 14.04
CA TYR A 254 -3.82 -4.23 14.24
C TYR A 254 -4.53 -3.58 13.04
N GLU A 255 -5.34 -4.34 12.29
CA GLU A 255 -6.02 -3.90 11.07
C GLU A 255 -6.98 -2.72 11.30
N TYR A 256 -7.52 -2.61 12.52
CA TYR A 256 -8.42 -1.51 12.90
C TYR A 256 -7.69 -0.25 13.35
N TYR A 257 -6.40 -0.32 13.61
CA TYR A 257 -5.61 0.78 14.14
C TYR A 257 -4.82 1.52 13.07
N VAL A 258 -4.58 2.79 13.31
CA VAL A 258 -3.60 3.60 12.60
C VAL A 258 -2.61 4.10 13.64
N ILE A 259 -1.35 3.76 13.44
CA ILE A 259 -0.31 4.04 14.42
C ILE A 259 0.56 5.17 13.86
N SER A 260 0.47 6.31 14.52
CA SER A 260 1.18 7.52 14.13
C SER A 260 2.68 7.41 14.41
N GLY A 261 3.49 7.99 13.54
CA GLY A 261 4.94 8.12 13.70
C GLY A 261 5.67 8.22 12.36
N ASN A 262 6.86 8.83 12.40
CA ASN A 262 7.67 9.09 11.21
C ASN A 262 8.71 8.01 10.93
N GLU A 263 9.04 7.22 11.94
CA GLU A 263 10.00 6.13 11.87
C GLU A 263 9.36 4.85 12.36
N TYR A 264 9.67 3.75 11.70
CA TYR A 264 9.17 2.45 12.13
C TYR A 264 10.10 1.29 11.76
N LEU A 265 9.95 0.22 12.51
CA LEU A 265 10.51 -1.10 12.24
C LEU A 265 9.39 -2.13 12.33
N ILE A 266 9.22 -2.96 11.30
CA ILE A 266 8.26 -4.05 11.27
C ILE A 266 8.99 -5.33 10.85
N SER A 267 8.88 -6.37 11.66
CA SER A 267 9.28 -7.72 11.34
C SER A 267 8.06 -8.62 11.24
N LYS A 268 7.88 -9.29 10.11
CA LYS A 268 6.80 -10.25 9.89
C LYS A 268 7.41 -11.63 9.67
N ASN A 269 6.97 -12.62 10.45
CA ASN A 269 7.47 -13.98 10.36
C ASN A 269 6.30 -14.94 10.17
N ILE A 270 6.47 -15.94 9.31
CA ILE A 270 5.43 -16.89 8.97
C ILE A 270 6.02 -18.28 8.70
N LEU A 271 5.38 -19.29 9.24
CA LEU A 271 5.65 -20.70 8.94
C LEU A 271 4.42 -21.24 8.22
N LYS A 272 4.58 -21.70 6.99
CA LYS A 272 3.50 -22.16 6.10
C LYS A 272 3.62 -23.67 5.90
N TYR A 273 2.51 -24.36 6.03
CA TYR A 273 2.40 -25.76 5.66
C TYR A 273 1.43 -25.91 4.49
N GLN A 274 1.87 -26.55 3.41
CA GLN A 274 1.08 -26.80 2.22
C GLN A 274 0.15 -28.01 2.44
N ILE A 275 -1.17 -27.77 2.48
CA ILE A 275 -2.18 -28.80 2.65
C ILE A 275 -2.42 -29.54 1.32
N PHE A 276 -2.62 -28.77 0.25
CA PHE A 276 -2.82 -29.29 -1.10
C PHE A 276 -1.73 -28.81 -2.02
N GLU A 277 -1.20 -29.70 -2.82
CA GLU A 277 -0.37 -29.34 -3.95
C GLU A 277 -1.19 -28.61 -5.03
N LYS A 278 -0.48 -27.93 -5.93
CA LYS A 278 -1.08 -27.25 -7.06
C LYS A 278 -1.82 -28.25 -7.96
N THR A 279 -3.10 -28.43 -7.69
CA THR A 279 -3.95 -29.39 -8.44
C THR A 279 -4.65 -28.70 -9.59
N LYS A 280 -4.75 -29.42 -10.71
CA LYS A 280 -5.60 -29.00 -11.84
C LYS A 280 -7.02 -29.48 -11.54
N ALA A 281 -7.92 -28.56 -11.15
CA ALA A 281 -9.32 -28.89 -10.99
C ALA A 281 -10.14 -28.37 -12.18
N GLU A 282 -11.11 -29.15 -12.59
CA GLU A 282 -12.11 -28.69 -13.55
C GLU A 282 -13.21 -27.95 -12.80
N ILE A 283 -13.49 -26.71 -13.23
CA ILE A 283 -14.58 -25.92 -12.66
C ILE A 283 -15.88 -26.34 -13.37
N PRO A 284 -16.84 -26.95 -12.67
CA PRO A 284 -18.02 -27.57 -13.30
C PRO A 284 -18.96 -26.60 -14.01
N PHE A 285 -18.87 -25.29 -13.73
CA PHE A 285 -19.76 -24.26 -14.29
C PHE A 285 -19.26 -23.63 -15.61
N PHE A 286 -18.02 -23.95 -16.04
CA PHE A 286 -17.45 -23.38 -17.26
C PHE A 286 -17.40 -24.42 -18.39
N ASN A 287 -18.26 -24.27 -19.40
CA ASN A 287 -18.30 -25.16 -20.58
C ASN A 287 -17.16 -24.95 -21.58
N LYS A 288 -16.44 -23.79 -21.52
CA LYS A 288 -15.34 -23.51 -22.44
C LYS A 288 -14.03 -24.09 -21.90
N THR A 289 -13.38 -24.96 -22.68
CA THR A 289 -12.13 -25.65 -22.36
C THR A 289 -11.00 -24.71 -21.89
N GLN A 290 -10.98 -23.44 -22.34
CA GLN A 290 -9.99 -22.45 -21.95
C GLN A 290 -10.09 -22.00 -20.48
N PHE A 291 -11.27 -22.06 -19.87
CA PHE A 291 -11.53 -21.65 -18.49
C PHE A 291 -11.83 -22.84 -17.55
N LYS A 292 -11.87 -24.04 -18.10
CA LYS A 292 -12.28 -25.25 -17.39
C LYS A 292 -11.21 -25.74 -16.39
N LYS A 293 -9.92 -25.44 -16.65
CA LYS A 293 -8.80 -25.87 -15.80
C LYS A 293 -8.34 -24.74 -14.89
N SER A 294 -8.57 -24.86 -13.60
CA SER A 294 -8.04 -23.96 -12.60
C SER A 294 -6.96 -24.64 -11.76
N HIS A 295 -5.93 -23.86 -11.41
CA HIS A 295 -4.92 -24.29 -10.44
C HIS A 295 -5.24 -23.63 -9.10
N TYR A 296 -5.24 -24.42 -8.04
CA TYR A 296 -5.36 -23.89 -6.69
C TYR A 296 -4.42 -24.60 -5.72
N SER A 297 -4.03 -23.91 -4.70
CA SER A 297 -3.25 -24.46 -3.59
C SER A 297 -3.75 -23.85 -2.27
N MET A 298 -3.58 -24.61 -1.20
CA MET A 298 -4.01 -24.20 0.14
C MET A 298 -2.87 -24.38 1.12
N TYR A 299 -2.68 -23.37 1.97
CA TYR A 299 -1.68 -23.38 3.03
C TYR A 299 -2.34 -23.01 4.35
N VAL A 300 -1.94 -23.69 5.42
CA VAL A 300 -2.17 -23.24 6.79
C VAL A 300 -0.87 -22.65 7.32
N SER A 301 -0.96 -21.56 8.06
CA SER A 301 0.26 -20.88 8.51
C SER A 301 0.13 -20.41 9.95
N LEU A 302 1.27 -20.44 10.64
CA LEU A 302 1.48 -19.79 11.93
C LEU A 302 2.25 -18.50 11.68
N PHE A 303 1.92 -17.42 12.37
CA PHE A 303 2.66 -16.19 12.23
C PHE A 303 2.87 -15.43 13.53
N CYS A 304 3.94 -14.64 13.55
CA CYS A 304 4.25 -13.71 14.61
C CYS A 304 4.89 -12.46 13.99
N ASP A 305 4.24 -11.31 14.17
CA ASP A 305 4.72 -10.01 13.74
C ASP A 305 5.13 -9.19 14.95
N VAL A 306 6.23 -8.47 14.81
CA VAL A 306 6.73 -7.53 15.81
C VAL A 306 6.93 -6.18 15.12
N GLY A 307 6.51 -5.11 15.78
CA GLY A 307 6.70 -3.76 15.26
C GLY A 307 6.98 -2.75 16.35
N TYR A 308 7.57 -1.64 15.92
CA TYR A 308 7.79 -0.45 16.72
C TYR A 308 7.63 0.78 15.84
N VAL A 309 6.89 1.76 16.33
CA VAL A 309 6.68 3.04 15.65
C VAL A 309 7.11 4.14 16.58
N LYS A 310 8.01 5.00 16.11
CA LYS A 310 8.52 6.13 16.87
C LYS A 310 7.78 7.40 16.49
N GLU A 311 7.18 8.03 17.49
CA GLU A 311 6.52 9.32 17.40
C GLU A 311 7.08 10.27 18.46
N SER A 312 6.88 11.58 18.28
CA SER A 312 7.14 12.57 19.34
C SER A 312 6.31 12.25 20.57
N GLU A 313 6.93 12.11 21.74
CA GLU A 313 6.24 11.78 22.99
C GLU A 313 5.12 12.77 23.31
N ARG A 314 5.35 14.05 23.06
CA ARG A 314 4.36 15.10 23.25
C ARG A 314 3.12 14.85 22.39
N LEU A 315 3.29 14.59 21.09
CA LEU A 315 2.17 14.34 20.17
C LEU A 315 1.43 13.05 20.54
N ALA A 316 2.16 11.99 20.88
CA ALA A 316 1.55 10.71 21.29
C ALA A 316 0.66 10.88 22.52
N LEU A 317 1.10 11.67 23.52
CA LEU A 317 0.32 11.95 24.73
C LEU A 317 -0.88 12.86 24.47
N GLU A 318 -0.69 13.97 23.76
CA GLU A 318 -1.76 14.93 23.41
C GLU A 318 -2.88 14.26 22.60
N GLN A 319 -2.53 13.32 21.72
CA GLN A 319 -3.47 12.60 20.85
C GLN A 319 -3.92 11.23 21.42
N ARG A 320 -3.42 10.85 22.59
CA ARG A 320 -3.70 9.56 23.24
C ARG A 320 -3.35 8.34 22.37
N ASN A 321 -2.28 8.45 21.57
CA ASN A 321 -1.78 7.38 20.67
C ASN A 321 -0.87 6.44 21.46
N ASN A 322 -1.44 5.57 22.28
CA ASN A 322 -0.71 4.68 23.18
C ASN A 322 -0.04 3.48 22.51
N LEU A 323 -0.29 3.25 21.22
CA LEU A 323 0.39 2.23 20.43
C LEU A 323 1.71 2.73 19.82
N SER A 324 1.87 4.05 19.64
CA SER A 324 3.16 4.65 19.30
C SER A 324 4.13 4.53 20.47
N ASN A 325 5.43 4.48 20.18
CA ASN A 325 6.51 4.32 21.16
C ASN A 325 6.41 3.06 22.02
N SER A 326 5.68 2.04 21.55
CA SER A 326 5.54 0.76 22.24
C SER A 326 5.84 -0.41 21.30
N ILE A 327 6.30 -1.53 21.85
CA ILE A 327 6.46 -2.76 21.09
C ILE A 327 5.08 -3.33 20.80
N LEU A 328 4.79 -3.56 19.53
CA LEU A 328 3.57 -4.14 19.02
C LEU A 328 3.83 -5.59 18.66
N ILE A 329 2.95 -6.49 19.09
CA ILE A 329 3.07 -7.92 18.81
C ILE A 329 1.72 -8.41 18.31
N GLY A 330 1.72 -9.00 17.10
CA GLY A 330 0.58 -9.67 16.51
C GLY A 330 0.94 -11.13 16.20
N ARG A 331 0.08 -12.06 16.60
CA ARG A 331 0.30 -13.50 16.40
C ARG A 331 -0.99 -14.21 16.07
N GLY A 332 -0.90 -15.29 15.32
CA GLY A 332 -2.08 -16.02 14.94
C GLY A 332 -1.85 -17.13 13.94
N LEU A 333 -2.98 -17.58 13.41
CA LEU A 333 -3.08 -18.61 12.39
C LEU A 333 -3.68 -18.00 11.13
N SER A 334 -3.28 -18.48 9.96
CA SER A 334 -3.96 -18.14 8.72
C SER A 334 -4.22 -19.36 7.86
N LEU A 335 -5.28 -19.28 7.06
CA LEU A 335 -5.59 -20.17 5.97
C LEU A 335 -5.51 -19.38 4.68
N ASP A 336 -4.55 -19.76 3.83
CA ASP A 336 -4.28 -19.09 2.56
C ASP A 336 -4.78 -19.96 1.42
N PHE A 337 -5.67 -19.43 0.61
CA PHE A 337 -6.17 -20.05 -0.60
C PHE A 337 -5.66 -19.27 -1.82
N ILE A 338 -4.90 -19.94 -2.68
CA ILE A 338 -4.29 -19.35 -3.87
C ILE A 338 -4.96 -19.95 -5.10
N THR A 339 -5.54 -19.08 -5.92
CA THR A 339 -6.25 -19.46 -7.13
C THR A 339 -5.43 -19.21 -8.39
N TYR A 340 -6.01 -19.50 -9.52
CA TYR A 340 -5.47 -19.17 -10.83
C TYR A 340 -5.10 -17.67 -10.92
N TYR A 341 -4.02 -17.33 -11.61
CA TYR A 341 -3.40 -16.01 -11.67
C TYR A 341 -2.85 -15.51 -10.31
N ASP A 342 -2.49 -16.42 -9.41
CA ASP A 342 -1.90 -16.09 -8.11
C ASP A 342 -2.78 -15.12 -7.28
N LYS A 343 -4.12 -15.25 -7.41
CA LYS A 343 -5.03 -14.52 -6.54
C LYS A 343 -5.11 -15.20 -5.19
N ILE A 344 -4.93 -14.41 -4.15
CA ILE A 344 -4.84 -14.89 -2.77
C ILE A 344 -6.12 -14.50 -2.05
N LEU A 345 -6.72 -15.48 -1.37
CA LEU A 345 -7.71 -15.25 -0.33
C LEU A 345 -7.12 -15.80 0.97
N ARG A 346 -7.00 -14.93 1.96
CA ARG A 346 -6.46 -15.29 3.27
C ARG A 346 -7.47 -14.99 4.35
N ILE A 347 -7.68 -15.96 5.24
CA ILE A 347 -8.47 -15.83 6.46
C ILE A 347 -7.49 -15.96 7.63
N GLU A 348 -7.41 -14.93 8.47
CA GLU A 348 -6.52 -14.89 9.63
C GLU A 348 -7.35 -14.87 10.93
N PHE A 349 -6.98 -15.70 11.87
CA PHE A 349 -7.38 -15.57 13.27
C PHE A 349 -6.15 -15.10 14.05
N SER A 350 -6.26 -13.95 14.68
CA SER A 350 -5.10 -13.33 15.32
C SER A 350 -5.41 -12.63 16.62
N VAL A 351 -4.35 -12.41 17.40
CA VAL A 351 -4.40 -11.78 18.72
C VAL A 351 -3.28 -10.74 18.79
N ASN A 352 -3.59 -9.53 19.22
CA ASN A 352 -2.62 -8.47 19.45
C ASN A 352 -2.14 -8.43 20.93
N LYS A 353 -1.18 -7.55 21.21
CA LYS A 353 -0.63 -7.34 22.57
C LYS A 353 -1.69 -6.88 23.59
N LEU A 354 -2.76 -6.21 23.13
CA LEU A 354 -3.84 -5.75 23.99
C LEU A 354 -4.80 -6.89 24.42
N GLY A 355 -4.57 -8.11 23.91
CA GLY A 355 -5.45 -9.26 24.15
C GLY A 355 -6.67 -9.30 23.24
N GLU A 356 -6.78 -8.36 22.30
CA GLU A 356 -7.88 -8.34 21.34
C GLU A 356 -7.71 -9.44 20.30
N LYS A 357 -8.81 -10.16 20.06
CA LYS A 357 -8.89 -11.26 19.11
C LYS A 357 -9.75 -10.84 17.91
N GLY A 358 -9.35 -11.25 16.72
CA GLY A 358 -10.11 -10.95 15.51
C GLY A 358 -9.97 -12.02 14.43
N ILE A 359 -10.96 -12.05 13.55
CA ILE A 359 -10.89 -12.77 12.27
C ILE A 359 -10.78 -11.70 11.19
N PHE A 360 -9.75 -11.81 10.35
CA PHE A 360 -9.44 -10.83 9.32
C PHE A 360 -9.37 -11.50 7.95
N LEU A 361 -9.88 -10.79 6.96
CA LEU A 361 -9.88 -11.25 5.58
C LEU A 361 -8.93 -10.38 4.74
N HIS A 362 -8.04 -11.02 3.99
CA HIS A 362 -7.08 -10.35 3.12
C HIS A 362 -7.08 -10.94 1.72
N PHE A 363 -6.85 -10.08 0.73
CA PHE A 363 -6.79 -10.47 -0.69
C PHE A 363 -5.39 -10.28 -1.28
N SER A 364 -4.38 -10.34 -0.44
CA SER A 364 -2.99 -10.07 -0.80
C SER A 364 -2.00 -10.90 0.01
N ASN A 365 -0.74 -10.87 -0.45
CA ASN A 365 0.41 -11.43 0.25
C ASN A 365 0.57 -10.83 1.66
N PRO A 366 0.94 -11.63 2.69
CA PRO A 366 1.17 -11.17 4.05
C PRO A 366 2.25 -10.10 4.19
N PHE A 367 3.17 -10.01 3.23
CA PHE A 367 4.30 -9.09 3.24
C PHE A 367 4.01 -7.74 2.56
N GLY A 368 2.78 -7.50 2.11
CA GLY A 368 2.30 -6.17 1.74
C GLY A 368 2.60 -5.68 0.32
N ASP A 369 2.89 -6.56 -0.64
CA ASP A 369 3.07 -6.14 -2.04
C ASP A 369 1.76 -6.21 -2.83
N THR A 370 0.83 -5.29 -2.56
CA THR A 370 -0.46 -5.23 -3.26
C THR A 370 -0.41 -4.53 -4.62
N LYS A 371 0.66 -3.78 -4.90
CA LYS A 371 0.83 -3.10 -6.20
C LYS A 371 1.79 -3.86 -7.09
N VAL A 372 1.42 -5.06 -7.52
CA VAL A 372 2.07 -5.63 -8.70
C VAL A 372 1.54 -4.89 -9.92
N LYS A 373 2.24 -3.84 -10.32
CA LYS A 373 2.13 -3.34 -11.68
C LYS A 373 2.56 -4.51 -12.57
N ARG A 374 1.58 -5.24 -13.15
CA ARG A 374 1.88 -6.31 -14.11
C ARG A 374 2.72 -5.72 -15.22
N LYS A 375 4.02 -5.99 -15.19
CA LYS A 375 4.90 -5.86 -16.33
C LYS A 375 5.02 -7.26 -16.93
N LYS A 376 4.35 -7.47 -18.05
CA LYS A 376 4.76 -8.52 -18.98
C LYS A 376 5.99 -8.08 -19.73
#